data_ea5041f1272b1d977717f63ca8939afd
#
_entry.id   ea5041f1272b1d977717f63ca8939afd
#
_cell.length_a   1.000
_cell.length_b   1.000
_cell.length_c   1.000
_cell.angle_alpha   90.00
_cell.angle_beta   90.00
_cell.angle_gamma   90.00
#
_symmetry.space_group_name_H-M   'P 1'
#
loop_
_entity.id
_entity.type
_entity.pdbx_description
1 polymer ?
#
loop_
_entity_poly.entity_id
_entity_poly.type
_entity_poly.pdbx_seq_one_letter_code
_entity_poly.pdbx_strand_id
1 'polypeptide(L)'
;MTLLPTTMVGSYPRPAWFTHQLAGKDLLEAFKLTSHTEAFHDATRVVIKDQEDAGLDILTDGQMWFDDYHMGIGSFLWYWLERTHGFSAEKLPHPARDKAKGRDVWALDEAGGVAVEGEIKRGPVRMALLYRWAQRHTDKPIKACIGAGPVQLSTLAHFRAGPIKNRYELSRALADVFRAEIAEVVEAGCKHVQLEDLGAWIPHLSGDKDYDWVCEVVDRTLDETPAGVERT
;
A
#
# COMPACT_ATOMS: atom_id res chain seq x y z
N MET A 1 -11.43 28.39 -0.86
CA MET A 1 -10.52 27.55 -0.07
C MET A 1 -11.32 26.98 1.09
N THR A 2 -11.54 25.67 1.13
CA THR A 2 -12.28 25.03 2.21
C THR A 2 -11.41 25.07 3.47
N LEU A 3 -11.94 25.54 4.59
CA LEU A 3 -11.16 25.72 5.83
C LEU A 3 -10.71 24.38 6.41
N LEU A 4 -11.55 23.34 6.25
CA LEU A 4 -11.29 21.96 6.67
C LEU A 4 -11.65 21.04 5.50
N PRO A 5 -10.71 20.74 4.61
CA PRO A 5 -10.97 19.86 3.49
C PRO A 5 -11.29 18.43 3.97
N THR A 6 -12.29 17.82 3.35
CA THR A 6 -12.75 16.48 3.66
C THR A 6 -12.15 15.46 2.72
N THR A 7 -11.79 14.29 3.25
CA THR A 7 -11.26 13.15 2.47
C THR A 7 -11.58 11.85 3.20
N MET A 8 -11.43 10.72 2.51
CA MET A 8 -11.44 9.40 3.14
C MET A 8 -10.03 8.84 3.35
N VAL A 9 -9.88 7.79 4.14
CA VAL A 9 -8.57 7.16 4.39
C VAL A 9 -7.99 6.57 3.10
N GLY A 10 -8.68 5.65 2.45
CA GLY A 10 -8.16 5.06 1.21
C GLY A 10 -9.07 3.95 0.70
N SER A 11 -8.99 2.79 1.32
CA SER A 11 -9.70 1.60 0.85
C SER A 11 -11.22 1.78 0.87
N TYR A 12 -11.87 1.43 -0.24
CA TYR A 12 -13.31 1.51 -0.43
C TYR A 12 -13.93 0.12 -0.51
N PRO A 13 -15.18 -0.07 -0.06
CA PRO A 13 -15.86 -1.36 -0.19
C PRO A 13 -15.90 -1.85 -1.63
N ARG A 14 -15.61 -3.13 -1.83
CA ARG A 14 -15.60 -3.73 -3.17
C ARG A 14 -17.02 -4.07 -3.63
N PRO A 15 -17.49 -3.57 -4.79
CA PRO A 15 -18.77 -4.00 -5.33
C PRO A 15 -18.75 -5.48 -5.69
N ALA A 16 -19.88 -6.16 -5.55
CA ALA A 16 -19.98 -7.61 -5.76
C ALA A 16 -19.51 -8.05 -7.16
N TRP A 17 -19.78 -7.28 -8.20
CA TRP A 17 -19.33 -7.56 -9.55
C TRP A 17 -17.80 -7.50 -9.70
N PHE A 18 -17.13 -6.60 -8.98
CA PHE A 18 -15.68 -6.49 -8.96
C PHE A 18 -15.05 -7.76 -8.38
N THR A 19 -15.58 -8.22 -7.26
CA THR A 19 -15.13 -9.44 -6.59
C THR A 19 -15.20 -10.66 -7.51
N HIS A 20 -16.27 -10.81 -8.28
CA HIS A 20 -16.47 -11.96 -9.17
C HIS A 20 -15.59 -11.93 -10.42
N GLN A 21 -15.29 -10.74 -10.93
CA GLN A 21 -14.61 -10.63 -12.23
C GLN A 21 -13.08 -10.45 -12.09
N LEU A 22 -12.62 -9.83 -11.02
CA LEU A 22 -11.23 -9.40 -10.88
C LEU A 22 -10.48 -10.08 -9.75
N ALA A 23 -11.19 -10.73 -8.82
CA ALA A 23 -10.56 -11.44 -7.71
C ALA A 23 -9.51 -12.44 -8.19
N GLY A 24 -8.30 -12.35 -7.66
CA GLY A 24 -7.20 -13.23 -8.00
C GLY A 24 -6.61 -12.99 -9.40
N LYS A 25 -6.81 -11.82 -10.00
CA LYS A 25 -6.15 -11.42 -11.24
C LYS A 25 -4.98 -10.49 -10.96
N ASP A 26 -3.81 -10.86 -11.43
CA ASP A 26 -2.64 -9.99 -11.40
C ASP A 26 -2.89 -8.71 -12.21
N LEU A 27 -2.43 -7.58 -11.68
CA LEU A 27 -2.43 -6.31 -12.39
C LEU A 27 -1.72 -6.42 -13.76
N LEU A 28 -0.60 -7.14 -13.84
CA LEU A 28 0.11 -7.38 -15.10
C LEU A 28 -0.70 -8.27 -16.07
N GLU A 29 -1.48 -9.19 -15.55
CA GLU A 29 -2.41 -10.00 -16.32
C GLU A 29 -3.64 -9.19 -16.77
N ALA A 30 -4.15 -8.32 -15.91
CA ALA A 30 -5.23 -7.38 -16.25
C ALA A 30 -4.84 -6.47 -17.42
N PHE A 31 -3.59 -6.09 -17.56
CA PHE A 31 -3.10 -5.32 -18.72
C PHE A 31 -3.11 -6.09 -20.02
N LYS A 32 -3.07 -7.40 -19.98
CA LYS A 32 -3.14 -8.25 -21.18
C LYS A 32 -4.56 -8.48 -21.67
N LEU A 33 -5.54 -8.29 -20.79
CA LEU A 33 -6.95 -8.52 -21.08
C LEU A 33 -7.73 -7.21 -20.95
N THR A 34 -8.13 -6.62 -22.06
CA THR A 34 -8.85 -5.33 -22.12
C THR A 34 -10.03 -5.27 -21.14
N SER A 35 -10.80 -6.35 -21.05
CA SER A 35 -11.96 -6.43 -20.14
C SER A 35 -11.61 -6.29 -18.66
N HIS A 36 -10.44 -6.79 -18.25
CA HIS A 36 -9.98 -6.63 -16.88
C HIS A 36 -9.54 -5.19 -16.60
N THR A 37 -8.81 -4.59 -17.52
CA THR A 37 -8.42 -3.18 -17.42
C THR A 37 -9.65 -2.27 -17.34
N GLU A 38 -10.66 -2.50 -18.18
CA GLU A 38 -11.93 -1.77 -18.13
C GLU A 38 -12.61 -1.91 -16.75
N ALA A 39 -12.69 -3.12 -16.20
CA ALA A 39 -13.33 -3.35 -14.91
C ALA A 39 -12.62 -2.62 -13.76
N PHE A 40 -11.28 -2.56 -13.76
CA PHE A 40 -10.53 -1.77 -12.77
C PHE A 40 -10.79 -0.27 -12.93
N HIS A 41 -10.82 0.24 -14.17
CA HIS A 41 -11.18 1.63 -14.44
C HIS A 41 -12.61 1.95 -14.02
N ASP A 42 -13.55 1.05 -14.30
CA ASP A 42 -14.95 1.22 -13.91
C ASP A 42 -15.11 1.23 -12.39
N ALA A 43 -14.42 0.34 -11.67
CA ALA A 43 -14.41 0.35 -10.21
C ALA A 43 -13.87 1.67 -9.66
N THR A 44 -12.73 2.13 -10.16
CA THR A 44 -12.12 3.40 -9.74
C THR A 44 -13.06 4.58 -10.03
N ARG A 45 -13.70 4.60 -11.21
CA ARG A 45 -14.67 5.65 -11.59
C ARG A 45 -15.89 5.67 -10.68
N VAL A 46 -16.45 4.51 -10.35
CA VAL A 46 -17.59 4.39 -9.41
C VAL A 46 -17.22 4.94 -8.04
N VAL A 47 -16.07 4.54 -7.51
CA VAL A 47 -15.60 5.01 -6.20
C VAL A 47 -15.36 6.52 -6.17
N ILE A 48 -14.77 7.08 -7.23
CA ILE A 48 -14.56 8.52 -7.35
C ILE A 48 -15.91 9.24 -7.40
N LYS A 49 -16.86 8.73 -8.19
CA LYS A 49 -18.19 9.31 -8.29
C LYS A 49 -18.94 9.31 -6.96
N ASP A 50 -18.90 8.21 -6.21
CA ASP A 50 -19.52 8.13 -4.88
C ASP A 50 -18.95 9.17 -3.91
N GLN A 51 -17.62 9.38 -3.94
CA GLN A 51 -16.95 10.39 -3.12
C GLN A 51 -17.33 11.81 -3.55
N GLU A 52 -17.47 12.08 -4.86
CA GLU A 52 -17.96 13.36 -5.37
C GLU A 52 -19.39 13.66 -4.92
N ASP A 53 -20.27 12.66 -5.02
CA ASP A 53 -21.67 12.77 -4.62
C ASP A 53 -21.82 12.94 -3.10
N ALA A 54 -20.91 12.36 -2.31
CA ALA A 54 -20.80 12.61 -0.87
C ALA A 54 -20.22 13.99 -0.54
N GLY A 55 -19.75 14.76 -1.51
CA GLY A 55 -19.24 16.10 -1.35
C GLY A 55 -17.82 16.21 -0.80
N LEU A 56 -17.01 15.13 -0.89
CA LEU A 56 -15.62 15.18 -0.46
C LEU A 56 -14.79 16.16 -1.30
N ASP A 57 -13.84 16.83 -0.67
CA ASP A 57 -12.96 17.82 -1.31
C ASP A 57 -11.76 17.19 -2.00
N ILE A 58 -11.16 16.18 -1.35
CA ILE A 58 -9.99 15.42 -1.84
C ILE A 58 -10.39 13.96 -1.93
N LEU A 59 -10.26 13.37 -3.10
CA LEU A 59 -10.72 12.02 -3.40
C LEU A 59 -9.58 11.01 -3.39
N THR A 60 -9.91 9.71 -3.41
CA THR A 60 -8.96 8.60 -3.57
C THR A 60 -9.41 7.67 -4.68
N ASP A 61 -8.51 6.82 -5.18
CA ASP A 61 -8.83 5.74 -6.12
C ASP A 61 -9.56 4.55 -5.47
N GLY A 62 -9.77 4.63 -4.15
CA GLY A 62 -10.38 3.57 -3.35
C GLY A 62 -9.50 2.34 -3.17
N GLN A 63 -8.24 2.41 -3.57
CA GLN A 63 -7.29 1.27 -3.56
C GLN A 63 -7.81 0.04 -4.30
N MET A 64 -8.63 0.25 -5.36
CA MET A 64 -9.23 -0.83 -6.12
C MET A 64 -8.20 -1.73 -6.81
N TRP A 65 -7.05 -1.17 -7.18
CA TRP A 65 -5.97 -1.85 -7.88
C TRP A 65 -5.10 -2.74 -6.98
N PHE A 66 -5.32 -2.70 -5.67
CA PHE A 66 -4.58 -3.57 -4.74
C PHE A 66 -5.13 -5.00 -4.67
N ASP A 67 -6.36 -5.22 -5.13
CA ASP A 67 -7.05 -6.51 -5.07
C ASP A 67 -6.77 -7.41 -6.29
N ASP A 68 -5.55 -7.45 -6.77
CA ASP A 68 -5.19 -8.25 -7.93
C ASP A 68 -5.01 -9.75 -7.60
N TYR A 69 -4.22 -10.09 -6.59
CA TYR A 69 -4.00 -11.48 -6.17
C TYR A 69 -4.67 -11.84 -4.85
N HIS A 70 -4.70 -10.92 -3.92
CA HIS A 70 -5.14 -11.15 -2.55
C HIS A 70 -6.27 -10.20 -2.20
N MET A 71 -7.44 -10.74 -2.01
CA MET A 71 -8.59 -9.98 -1.52
C MET A 71 -8.61 -9.94 0.01
N GLY A 72 -9.21 -8.89 0.53
CA GLY A 72 -9.39 -8.72 1.97
C GLY A 72 -8.23 -7.96 2.62
N ILE A 73 -8.00 -8.23 3.90
CA ILE A 73 -7.02 -7.48 4.73
C ILE A 73 -5.59 -7.53 4.19
N GLY A 74 -5.23 -8.60 3.46
CA GLY A 74 -3.88 -8.79 2.96
C GLY A 74 -3.56 -8.07 1.65
N SER A 75 -4.56 -7.64 0.87
CA SER A 75 -4.35 -7.18 -0.51
C SER A 75 -3.33 -6.04 -0.63
N PHE A 76 -3.46 -4.99 0.17
CA PHE A 76 -2.55 -3.84 0.15
C PHE A 76 -1.12 -4.18 0.60
N LEU A 77 -0.93 -5.23 1.41
CA LEU A 77 0.39 -5.73 1.82
C LEU A 77 1.06 -6.48 0.66
N TRP A 78 0.32 -7.41 0.08
CA TRP A 78 0.83 -8.28 -0.97
C TRP A 78 1.09 -7.53 -2.26
N TYR A 79 0.33 -6.49 -2.57
CA TYR A 79 0.59 -5.61 -3.69
C TYR A 79 2.05 -5.11 -3.72
N TRP A 80 2.59 -4.71 -2.56
CA TRP A 80 3.97 -4.24 -2.42
C TRP A 80 4.98 -5.38 -2.40
N LEU A 81 4.70 -6.47 -1.65
CA LEU A 81 5.62 -7.60 -1.51
C LEU A 81 5.90 -8.27 -2.84
N GLU A 82 4.87 -8.49 -3.66
CA GLU A 82 4.99 -9.13 -4.97
C GLU A 82 5.70 -8.28 -6.01
N ARG A 83 5.68 -6.96 -5.84
CA ARG A 83 6.29 -5.99 -6.75
C ARG A 83 7.60 -5.40 -6.24
N THR A 84 8.12 -5.91 -5.16
CA THR A 84 9.43 -5.54 -4.59
C THR A 84 10.35 -6.75 -4.67
N HIS A 85 11.51 -6.59 -5.27
CA HIS A 85 12.49 -7.66 -5.35
C HIS A 85 13.13 -7.93 -3.99
N GLY A 86 13.61 -9.15 -3.78
CA GLY A 86 14.30 -9.57 -2.55
C GLY A 86 13.45 -10.39 -1.59
N PHE A 87 12.16 -10.52 -1.86
CA PHE A 87 11.25 -11.42 -1.14
C PHE A 87 11.06 -12.75 -1.89
N SER A 88 10.75 -13.82 -1.12
CA SER A 88 10.33 -15.09 -1.70
C SER A 88 8.97 -14.96 -2.38
N ALA A 89 8.73 -15.79 -3.39
CA ALA A 89 7.41 -15.90 -4.02
C ALA A 89 6.41 -16.72 -3.17
N GLU A 90 6.88 -17.41 -2.14
CA GLU A 90 6.07 -18.29 -1.29
C GLU A 90 5.44 -17.49 -0.15
N LYS A 91 4.12 -17.60 0.00
CA LYS A 91 3.40 -17.12 1.18
C LYS A 91 3.66 -18.05 2.36
N LEU A 92 4.22 -17.51 3.42
CA LEU A 92 4.51 -18.20 4.68
C LEU A 92 3.46 -17.83 5.75
N PRO A 93 3.35 -18.61 6.84
CA PRO A 93 2.61 -18.14 8.01
C PRO A 93 3.19 -16.83 8.54
N HIS A 94 2.34 -15.95 9.08
CA HIS A 94 2.81 -14.69 9.68
C HIS A 94 3.79 -14.99 10.84
N PRO A 95 4.92 -14.24 11.00
CA PRO A 95 5.91 -14.50 12.06
C PRO A 95 5.35 -14.50 13.49
N ALA A 96 4.27 -13.78 13.73
CA ALA A 96 3.60 -13.75 15.04
C ALA A 96 2.46 -14.77 15.19
N ARG A 97 2.21 -15.64 14.18
CA ARG A 97 1.07 -16.56 14.12
C ARG A 97 0.93 -17.44 15.36
N ASP A 98 2.02 -18.02 15.81
CA ASP A 98 2.02 -18.95 16.95
C ASP A 98 1.75 -18.30 18.30
N LYS A 99 1.89 -16.96 18.38
CA LYS A 99 1.61 -16.16 19.58
C LYS A 99 0.21 -15.57 19.59
N ALA A 100 -0.49 -15.60 18.46
CA ALA A 100 -1.80 -15.00 18.29
C ALA A 100 -2.89 -15.83 18.94
N LYS A 101 -3.99 -15.17 19.37
CA LYS A 101 -5.18 -15.78 19.96
C LYS A 101 -6.45 -15.11 19.42
N GLY A 102 -7.53 -15.89 19.33
CA GLY A 102 -8.83 -15.36 18.96
C GLY A 102 -8.86 -14.75 17.56
N ARG A 103 -9.34 -13.50 17.45
CA ARG A 103 -9.46 -12.78 16.17
C ARG A 103 -8.12 -12.45 15.52
N ASP A 104 -7.07 -12.29 16.32
CA ASP A 104 -5.73 -11.98 15.83
C ASP A 104 -5.21 -13.11 14.93
N VAL A 105 -5.56 -14.35 15.24
CA VAL A 105 -5.22 -15.52 14.42
C VAL A 105 -5.70 -15.38 12.99
N TRP A 106 -6.97 -15.02 12.81
CA TRP A 106 -7.54 -14.84 11.48
C TRP A 106 -6.85 -13.72 10.69
N ALA A 107 -6.64 -12.56 11.31
CA ALA A 107 -6.00 -11.44 10.66
C ALA A 107 -4.55 -11.76 10.23
N LEU A 108 -3.80 -12.50 11.07
CA LEU A 108 -2.44 -12.92 10.76
C LEU A 108 -2.40 -14.03 9.69
N ASP A 109 -3.38 -14.94 9.67
CA ASP A 109 -3.49 -15.95 8.62
C ASP A 109 -3.79 -15.30 7.25
N GLU A 110 -4.65 -14.27 7.22
CA GLU A 110 -4.91 -13.49 6.01
C GLU A 110 -3.68 -12.69 5.56
N ALA A 111 -3.02 -11.98 6.48
CA ALA A 111 -1.81 -11.22 6.17
C ALA A 111 -0.68 -12.14 5.70
N GLY A 112 -0.49 -13.29 6.35
CA GLY A 112 0.60 -14.20 6.06
C GLY A 112 1.98 -13.63 6.36
N GLY A 113 3.00 -14.25 5.79
CA GLY A 113 4.39 -13.84 5.91
C GLY A 113 5.19 -14.12 4.63
N VAL A 114 6.39 -13.57 4.54
CA VAL A 114 7.28 -13.71 3.38
C VAL A 114 8.73 -13.86 3.86
N ALA A 115 9.55 -14.65 3.16
CA ALA A 115 10.98 -14.70 3.47
C ALA A 115 11.74 -13.57 2.75
N VAL A 116 12.70 -12.97 3.47
CA VAL A 116 13.68 -12.06 2.88
C VAL A 116 14.87 -12.91 2.43
N GLU A 117 15.12 -12.96 1.12
CA GLU A 117 16.13 -13.84 0.51
C GLU A 117 17.23 -13.07 -0.23
N GLY A 118 16.99 -11.81 -0.57
CA GLY A 118 17.91 -11.01 -1.36
C GLY A 118 17.98 -9.54 -0.95
N GLU A 119 18.63 -8.77 -1.80
CA GLU A 119 18.65 -7.31 -1.71
C GLU A 119 17.28 -6.75 -2.08
N ILE A 120 16.75 -5.84 -1.27
CA ILE A 120 15.48 -5.19 -1.55
C ILE A 120 15.69 -4.15 -2.66
N LYS A 121 14.94 -4.31 -3.74
CA LYS A 121 14.95 -3.41 -4.88
C LYS A 121 13.55 -3.11 -5.36
N ARG A 122 13.35 -1.91 -5.85
CA ARG A 122 12.11 -1.49 -6.49
C ARG A 122 11.79 -2.36 -7.71
N GLY A 123 10.59 -2.86 -7.77
CA GLY A 123 10.00 -3.52 -8.93
C GLY A 123 8.87 -2.67 -9.54
N PRO A 124 7.95 -3.28 -10.30
CA PRO A 124 6.90 -2.56 -11.04
C PRO A 124 5.69 -2.18 -10.16
N VAL A 125 5.90 -1.42 -9.08
CA VAL A 125 4.82 -0.97 -8.17
C VAL A 125 3.84 -0.03 -8.86
N ARG A 126 4.34 0.96 -9.63
CA ARG A 126 3.55 1.79 -10.55
C ARG A 126 2.50 2.72 -9.90
N MET A 127 2.73 3.21 -8.70
CA MET A 127 1.78 4.13 -8.02
C MET A 127 1.46 5.38 -8.85
N ALA A 128 2.44 5.94 -9.56
CA ALA A 128 2.22 7.09 -10.43
C ALA A 128 1.26 6.80 -11.60
N LEU A 129 1.23 5.57 -12.10
CA LEU A 129 0.28 5.15 -13.13
C LEU A 129 -1.14 5.08 -12.57
N LEU A 130 -1.31 4.47 -11.39
CA LEU A 130 -2.61 4.36 -10.70
C LEU A 130 -3.17 5.77 -10.39
N TYR A 131 -2.32 6.66 -9.87
CA TYR A 131 -2.69 8.06 -9.66
C TYR A 131 -3.19 8.74 -10.94
N ARG A 132 -2.44 8.62 -12.05
CA ARG A 132 -2.85 9.23 -13.33
C ARG A 132 -4.17 8.67 -13.84
N TRP A 133 -4.42 7.38 -13.64
CA TRP A 133 -5.69 6.78 -14.02
C TRP A 133 -6.86 7.31 -13.20
N ALA A 134 -6.70 7.40 -11.89
CA ALA A 134 -7.70 7.99 -11.01
C ALA A 134 -7.99 9.45 -11.38
N GLN A 135 -6.94 10.27 -11.55
CA GLN A 135 -7.10 11.69 -11.86
C GLN A 135 -7.83 11.98 -13.18
N ARG A 136 -7.86 11.03 -14.12
CA ARG A 136 -8.64 11.19 -15.37
C ARG A 136 -10.15 11.18 -15.19
N HIS A 137 -10.63 10.72 -14.04
CA HIS A 137 -12.06 10.57 -13.76
C HIS A 137 -12.68 11.73 -12.99
N THR A 138 -11.86 12.72 -12.58
CA THR A 138 -12.33 13.86 -11.79
C THR A 138 -11.46 15.09 -12.00
N ASP A 139 -12.06 16.27 -11.82
CA ASP A 139 -11.37 17.56 -11.74
C ASP A 139 -10.95 17.91 -10.30
N LYS A 140 -11.44 17.15 -9.30
CA LYS A 140 -11.02 17.32 -7.90
C LYS A 140 -9.63 16.69 -7.67
N PRO A 141 -8.90 17.17 -6.64
CA PRO A 141 -7.61 16.55 -6.29
C PRO A 141 -7.77 15.09 -5.91
N ILE A 142 -6.90 14.23 -6.43
CA ILE A 142 -6.73 12.86 -5.99
C ILE A 142 -5.56 12.79 -4.99
N LYS A 143 -5.82 12.19 -3.83
CA LYS A 143 -4.81 11.80 -2.86
C LYS A 143 -4.28 10.42 -3.22
N ALA A 144 -2.96 10.29 -3.37
CA ALA A 144 -2.31 9.01 -3.52
C ALA A 144 -2.17 8.33 -2.14
N CYS A 145 -2.90 7.25 -1.96
CA CYS A 145 -2.84 6.43 -0.75
C CYS A 145 -1.76 5.36 -0.93
N ILE A 146 -0.59 5.59 -0.32
CA ILE A 146 0.54 4.68 -0.32
C ILE A 146 0.31 3.67 0.81
N GLY A 147 -0.42 2.61 0.49
CA GLY A 147 -0.76 1.57 1.46
C GLY A 147 0.44 0.70 1.85
N ALA A 148 0.41 0.16 3.06
CA ALA A 148 1.40 -0.77 3.60
C ALA A 148 2.81 -0.21 3.72
N GLY A 149 3.04 0.74 4.61
CA GLY A 149 4.35 1.36 4.81
C GLY A 149 5.49 0.38 5.17
N PRO A 150 6.74 0.86 5.10
CA PRO A 150 7.95 0.03 5.29
C PRO A 150 7.98 -0.73 6.61
N VAL A 151 7.56 -0.10 7.71
CA VAL A 151 7.56 -0.74 9.04
C VAL A 151 6.53 -1.86 9.08
N GLN A 152 5.34 -1.65 8.52
CA GLN A 152 4.31 -2.66 8.47
C GLN A 152 4.74 -3.88 7.65
N LEU A 153 5.27 -3.69 6.45
CA LEU A 153 5.76 -4.80 5.62
C LEU A 153 6.86 -5.61 6.32
N SER A 154 7.72 -4.96 7.11
CA SER A 154 8.76 -5.64 7.87
C SER A 154 8.22 -6.60 8.94
N THR A 155 6.95 -6.43 9.37
CA THR A 155 6.31 -7.33 10.35
C THR A 155 5.97 -8.69 9.77
N LEU A 156 5.84 -8.80 8.45
CA LEU A 156 5.55 -10.04 7.74
C LEU A 156 6.80 -10.84 7.41
N ALA A 157 7.99 -10.32 7.70
CA ALA A 157 9.24 -10.85 7.23
C ALA A 157 9.80 -11.99 8.09
N HIS A 158 10.18 -13.09 7.44
CA HIS A 158 11.06 -14.11 7.96
C HIS A 158 12.48 -13.86 7.44
N PHE A 159 13.41 -13.64 8.36
CA PHE A 159 14.82 -13.39 8.02
C PHE A 159 15.56 -14.70 7.86
N ARG A 160 15.97 -15.02 6.64
CA ARG A 160 16.78 -16.19 6.28
C ARG A 160 18.24 -15.78 6.03
N ALA A 161 19.01 -16.66 5.43
CA ALA A 161 20.37 -16.34 5.02
C ALA A 161 20.35 -15.33 3.86
N GLY A 162 20.65 -14.08 4.14
CA GLY A 162 20.66 -12.97 3.17
C GLY A 162 21.40 -11.74 3.70
N PRO A 163 21.46 -10.66 2.97
CA PRO A 163 22.13 -9.43 3.42
C PRO A 163 21.37 -8.72 4.55
N ILE A 164 20.05 -8.82 4.58
CA ILE A 164 19.17 -8.17 5.56
C ILE A 164 18.88 -9.13 6.71
N LYS A 165 19.11 -8.69 7.96
CA LYS A 165 19.09 -9.56 9.15
C LYS A 165 17.96 -9.27 10.12
N ASN A 166 17.35 -8.09 10.05
CA ASN A 166 16.35 -7.65 11.01
C ASN A 166 15.35 -6.68 10.39
N ARG A 167 14.29 -6.37 11.15
CA ARG A 167 13.20 -5.51 10.71
C ARG A 167 13.65 -4.09 10.42
N TYR A 168 14.58 -3.53 11.18
CA TYR A 168 15.09 -2.19 10.98
C TYR A 168 15.81 -2.07 9.63
N GLU A 169 16.74 -2.98 9.34
CA GLU A 169 17.44 -3.00 8.05
C GLU A 169 16.47 -3.16 6.88
N LEU A 170 15.47 -4.05 7.02
CA LEU A 170 14.44 -4.24 6.01
C LEU A 170 13.60 -2.98 5.81
N SER A 171 13.12 -2.37 6.90
CA SER A 171 12.30 -1.16 6.83
C SER A 171 13.05 -0.01 6.16
N ARG A 172 14.34 0.16 6.44
CA ARG A 172 15.17 1.17 5.76
C ARG A 172 15.30 0.92 4.26
N ALA A 173 15.53 -0.33 3.87
CA ALA A 173 15.63 -0.69 2.45
C ALA A 173 14.28 -0.49 1.72
N LEU A 174 13.17 -0.83 2.39
CA LEU A 174 11.82 -0.57 1.87
C LEU A 174 11.53 0.93 1.79
N ALA A 175 11.95 1.73 2.76
CA ALA A 175 11.76 3.19 2.74
C ALA A 175 12.29 3.82 1.45
N ASP A 176 13.43 3.35 0.94
CA ASP A 176 13.99 3.82 -0.34
C ASP A 176 13.11 3.45 -1.54
N VAL A 177 12.48 2.26 -1.51
CA VAL A 177 11.53 1.85 -2.55
C VAL A 177 10.28 2.74 -2.53
N PHE A 178 9.72 2.97 -1.33
CA PHE A 178 8.54 3.81 -1.15
C PHE A 178 8.81 5.27 -1.53
N ARG A 179 9.94 5.81 -1.10
CA ARG A 179 10.36 7.17 -1.47
C ARG A 179 10.43 7.35 -2.99
N ALA A 180 10.99 6.38 -3.71
CA ALA A 180 11.06 6.43 -5.16
C ALA A 180 9.66 6.41 -5.82
N GLU A 181 8.71 5.62 -5.30
CA GLU A 181 7.32 5.62 -5.77
C GLU A 181 6.62 6.95 -5.47
N ILE A 182 6.82 7.51 -4.27
CA ILE A 182 6.29 8.83 -3.89
C ILE A 182 6.81 9.92 -4.82
N ALA A 183 8.11 9.92 -5.13
CA ALA A 183 8.71 10.89 -6.04
C ALA A 183 8.04 10.84 -7.43
N GLU A 184 7.83 9.66 -8.00
CA GLU A 184 7.14 9.52 -9.30
C GLU A 184 5.67 9.96 -9.25
N VAL A 185 4.98 9.69 -8.13
CA VAL A 185 3.60 10.15 -7.93
C VAL A 185 3.53 11.67 -7.89
N VAL A 186 4.48 12.31 -7.21
CA VAL A 186 4.58 13.78 -7.15
C VAL A 186 4.95 14.36 -8.51
N GLU A 187 5.90 13.78 -9.24
CA GLU A 187 6.23 14.16 -10.61
C GLU A 187 5.02 14.02 -11.56
N ALA A 188 4.15 13.04 -11.30
CA ALA A 188 2.90 12.87 -12.05
C ALA A 188 1.85 13.98 -11.77
N GLY A 189 2.12 14.88 -10.81
CA GLY A 189 1.29 16.03 -10.46
C GLY A 189 0.49 15.90 -9.17
N CYS A 190 0.65 14.81 -8.42
CA CYS A 190 -0.04 14.61 -7.15
C CYS A 190 0.40 15.65 -6.12
N LYS A 191 -0.58 16.22 -5.39
CA LYS A 191 -0.35 17.22 -4.34
C LYS A 191 -0.70 16.72 -2.94
N HIS A 192 -1.28 15.54 -2.83
CA HIS A 192 -1.72 14.95 -1.58
C HIS A 192 -1.22 13.50 -1.52
N VAL A 193 -0.26 13.22 -0.63
CA VAL A 193 0.30 11.88 -0.43
C VAL A 193 0.00 11.42 0.98
N GLN A 194 -0.58 10.23 1.12
CA GLN A 194 -0.82 9.58 2.40
C GLN A 194 0.03 8.31 2.51
N LEU A 195 0.85 8.22 3.55
CA LEU A 195 1.57 7.00 3.91
C LEU A 195 0.77 6.21 4.96
N GLU A 196 0.41 4.98 4.65
CA GLU A 196 -0.39 4.12 5.53
C GLU A 196 0.50 3.10 6.23
N ASP A 197 1.26 3.52 7.25
CA ASP A 197 2.15 2.61 7.99
C ASP A 197 1.60 2.24 9.37
N LEU A 198 0.66 1.30 9.41
CA LEU A 198 0.13 0.74 10.65
C LEU A 198 1.20 0.01 11.47
N GLY A 199 2.30 -0.40 10.85
CA GLY A 199 3.44 -1.03 11.50
C GLY A 199 4.14 -0.12 12.52
N ALA A 200 3.97 1.20 12.39
CA ALA A 200 4.47 2.16 13.36
C ALA A 200 3.86 2.00 14.76
N TRP A 201 2.69 1.36 14.88
CA TRP A 201 2.01 1.08 16.14
C TRP A 201 2.44 -0.25 16.79
N ILE A 202 3.00 -1.17 16.01
CA ILE A 202 3.32 -2.53 16.45
C ILE A 202 4.39 -2.56 17.53
N PRO A 203 5.47 -1.76 17.49
CA PRO A 203 6.42 -1.69 18.57
C PRO A 203 5.76 -1.33 19.91
N HIS A 204 4.80 -0.40 19.90
CA HIS A 204 4.05 -0.03 21.09
C HIS A 204 3.24 -1.20 21.66
N LEU A 205 2.54 -1.93 20.79
CA LEU A 205 1.73 -3.09 21.18
C LEU A 205 2.59 -4.26 21.69
N SER A 206 3.81 -4.41 21.19
CA SER A 206 4.76 -5.44 21.64
C SER A 206 5.54 -5.07 22.90
N GLY A 207 5.34 -3.85 23.44
CA GLY A 207 6.06 -3.34 24.60
C GLY A 207 7.50 -2.91 24.30
N ASP A 208 7.86 -2.77 23.04
CA ASP A 208 9.11 -2.18 22.60
C ASP A 208 9.11 -0.69 22.98
N LYS A 209 10.20 -0.20 23.54
CA LYS A 209 10.33 1.19 23.99
C LYS A 209 11.20 2.03 23.07
N ASP A 210 11.79 1.43 22.06
CA ASP A 210 12.63 2.11 21.08
C ASP A 210 11.80 2.41 19.83
N TYR A 211 11.33 3.65 19.74
CA TYR A 211 10.58 4.16 18.59
C TYR A 211 11.42 5.02 17.65
N ASP A 212 12.63 5.36 18.01
CA ASP A 212 13.47 6.31 17.28
C ASP A 212 13.73 5.79 15.86
N TRP A 213 13.96 4.49 15.72
CA TRP A 213 14.15 3.88 14.41
C TRP A 213 12.89 3.89 13.54
N VAL A 214 11.69 3.84 14.13
CA VAL A 214 10.42 3.93 13.40
C VAL A 214 10.25 5.33 12.81
N CYS A 215 10.50 6.35 13.64
CA CYS A 215 10.45 7.75 13.20
C CYS A 215 11.48 7.98 12.08
N GLU A 216 12.70 7.48 12.22
CA GLU A 216 13.75 7.57 11.19
C GLU A 216 13.31 6.94 9.87
N VAL A 217 12.65 5.77 9.91
CA VAL A 217 12.16 5.10 8.70
C VAL A 217 11.04 5.89 8.03
N VAL A 218 10.10 6.44 8.81
CA VAL A 218 9.01 7.28 8.27
C VAL A 218 9.59 8.55 7.66
N ASP A 219 10.48 9.23 8.36
CA ASP A 219 11.15 10.44 7.85
C ASP A 219 11.90 10.13 6.55
N ARG A 220 12.67 9.03 6.52
CA ARG A 220 13.39 8.57 5.32
C ARG A 220 12.44 8.28 4.14
N THR A 221 11.26 7.73 4.42
CA THR A 221 10.25 7.42 3.39
C THR A 221 9.68 8.69 2.75
N LEU A 222 9.48 9.74 3.58
CA LEU A 222 8.89 11.02 3.16
C LEU A 222 9.94 12.08 2.82
N ASP A 223 11.22 11.76 2.98
CA ASP A 223 12.32 12.65 2.63
C ASP A 223 12.29 13.00 1.13
N GLU A 224 12.81 14.19 0.79
CA GLU A 224 12.79 14.72 -0.57
C GLU A 224 11.39 15.02 -1.14
N THR A 225 10.30 14.83 -0.37
CA THR A 225 8.96 15.27 -0.83
C THR A 225 8.95 16.80 -0.92
N PRO A 226 8.67 17.39 -2.09
CA PRO A 226 8.77 18.83 -2.30
C PRO A 226 7.86 19.63 -1.38
N ALA A 227 8.29 20.86 -1.03
CA ALA A 227 7.44 21.83 -0.38
C ALA A 227 6.20 22.11 -1.25
N GLY A 228 5.01 22.10 -0.63
CA GLY A 228 3.72 22.27 -1.33
C GLY A 228 3.03 20.97 -1.72
N VAL A 229 3.62 19.81 -1.42
CA VAL A 229 2.93 18.52 -1.37
C VAL A 229 2.50 18.26 0.07
N GLU A 230 1.20 18.06 0.26
CA GLU A 230 0.63 17.70 1.56
C GLU A 230 0.93 16.23 1.87
N ARG A 231 1.46 15.97 3.06
CA ARG A 231 1.81 14.63 3.57
C ARG A 231 0.93 14.32 4.76
N THR A 232 0.31 13.15 4.72
CA THR A 232 -0.58 12.66 5.78
C THR A 232 -0.13 11.29 6.24
#